data_fcd61ff2d0a644db3f11c3ac743181c7
#
_entry.id   fcd61ff2d0a644db3f11c3ac743181c7
#
_cell.length_a   1.000
_cell.length_b   1.000
_cell.length_c   1.000
_cell.angle_alpha   90.00
_cell.angle_beta   90.00
_cell.angle_gamma   90.00
#
_symmetry.space_group_name_H-M   'P 1'
#
loop_
_entity.id
_entity.type
_entity.pdbx_description
1 polymer ?
#
loop_
_entity_poly.entity_id
_entity_poly.type
_entity_poly.pdbx_seq_one_letter_code
_entity_poly.pdbx_strand_id
1 'polypeptide(L)'
;MFSKSCFLTLVAGLALYGQAAAPPNKAKDVVDQAVKALGGERFLNMHTRHEAGRIYAFFHDQMSGFDVANIYTQYRDDKDLKGVQVRERQVLGKKQDYSYLYLADQAFDITFRGARPIDDERWQRYARSTTNDILYWLRYRYNEPGMQYDYIGNQVLITNHVDVVDITDANDKTIRVYFDYNTKLPVRQSFTWLDTETREHNDEVTDYDKWRDAGDGIMWPFTIERARNGYKFYQIFANKVEINAELPDGIFDLPKGAQILKKVN
;
A
#
# COMPACT_ATOMS: atom_id res chain seq x y z
N MET A 1 -79.71 9.82 4.57
CA MET A 1 -78.80 10.55 3.65
C MET A 1 -77.38 10.22 4.06
N PHE A 2 -76.78 9.18 3.44
CA PHE A 2 -75.49 8.62 3.83
C PHE A 2 -74.41 9.14 2.86
N SER A 3 -73.42 9.87 3.41
CA SER A 3 -72.26 10.32 2.66
C SER A 3 -71.19 9.23 2.69
N LYS A 4 -70.78 8.72 1.54
CA LYS A 4 -69.68 7.77 1.37
C LYS A 4 -68.37 8.56 1.17
N SER A 5 -67.48 8.56 2.18
CA SER A 5 -66.10 9.01 2.02
C SER A 5 -65.28 7.93 1.35
N CYS A 6 -64.71 8.27 0.20
CA CYS A 6 -63.78 7.40 -0.56
C CYS A 6 -62.34 7.71 -0.09
N PHE A 7 -61.71 6.73 0.61
CA PHE A 7 -60.30 6.80 0.96
C PHE A 7 -59.46 6.30 -0.22
N LEU A 8 -58.68 7.22 -0.79
CA LEU A 8 -57.71 6.90 -1.85
C LEU A 8 -56.39 6.53 -1.21
N THR A 9 -56.06 5.25 -1.17
CA THR A 9 -54.78 4.75 -0.67
C THR A 9 -53.72 4.86 -1.78
N LEU A 10 -52.77 5.77 -1.57
CA LEU A 10 -51.61 5.93 -2.48
C LEU A 10 -50.57 4.89 -2.08
N VAL A 11 -50.40 3.84 -2.91
CA VAL A 11 -49.31 2.86 -2.74
C VAL A 11 -48.08 3.43 -3.41
N ALA A 12 -47.13 3.93 -2.62
CA ALA A 12 -45.81 4.33 -3.10
C ALA A 12 -44.98 3.05 -3.33
N GLY A 13 -44.82 2.65 -4.59
CA GLY A 13 -43.93 1.58 -4.99
C GLY A 13 -42.48 2.01 -4.83
N LEU A 14 -41.77 1.50 -3.83
CA LEU A 14 -40.30 1.55 -3.74
C LEU A 14 -39.74 0.66 -4.86
N ALA A 15 -39.25 1.26 -5.93
CA ALA A 15 -38.43 0.59 -6.91
C ALA A 15 -37.06 0.27 -6.28
N LEU A 16 -36.89 -0.94 -5.77
CA LEU A 16 -35.58 -1.50 -5.45
C LEU A 16 -34.83 -1.66 -6.78
N TYR A 17 -33.97 -0.71 -7.10
CA TYR A 17 -32.94 -0.93 -8.11
C TYR A 17 -32.01 -2.02 -7.62
N GLY A 18 -32.31 -3.25 -7.97
CA GLY A 18 -31.41 -4.39 -7.80
C GLY A 18 -30.15 -4.09 -8.60
N GLN A 19 -29.04 -3.83 -7.94
CA GLN A 19 -27.74 -3.82 -8.56
C GLN A 19 -27.54 -5.21 -9.18
N ALA A 20 -27.49 -5.27 -10.51
CA ALA A 20 -27.22 -6.52 -11.20
C ALA A 20 -25.85 -7.02 -10.72
N ALA A 21 -25.81 -8.24 -10.17
CA ALA A 21 -24.57 -8.88 -9.78
C ALA A 21 -23.61 -8.87 -10.97
N ALA A 22 -22.42 -8.33 -10.79
CA ALA A 22 -21.39 -8.32 -11.82
C ALA A 22 -21.07 -9.77 -12.27
N PRO A 23 -20.70 -10.01 -13.55
CA PRO A 23 -20.33 -11.33 -14.01
C PRO A 23 -19.25 -11.94 -13.09
N PRO A 24 -19.26 -13.26 -12.84
CA PRO A 24 -18.45 -13.91 -11.80
C PRO A 24 -16.95 -13.66 -11.83
N ASN A 25 -16.40 -13.15 -12.94
CA ASN A 25 -14.97 -12.92 -13.12
C ASN A 25 -14.61 -11.43 -13.25
N LYS A 26 -15.58 -10.51 -13.20
CA LYS A 26 -15.29 -9.08 -13.48
C LYS A 26 -14.23 -8.48 -12.52
N ALA A 27 -14.29 -8.81 -11.24
CA ALA A 27 -13.30 -8.32 -10.27
C ALA A 27 -11.91 -8.83 -10.58
N LYS A 28 -11.77 -10.15 -10.85
CA LYS A 28 -10.49 -10.74 -11.23
C LYS A 28 -9.97 -10.17 -12.54
N ASP A 29 -10.83 -9.93 -13.53
CA ASP A 29 -10.46 -9.31 -14.80
C ASP A 29 -9.89 -7.89 -14.61
N VAL A 30 -10.47 -7.10 -13.72
CA VAL A 30 -9.94 -5.75 -13.37
C VAL A 30 -8.54 -5.88 -12.77
N VAL A 31 -8.34 -6.82 -11.83
CA VAL A 31 -7.04 -7.04 -11.18
C VAL A 31 -6.01 -7.58 -12.18
N ASP A 32 -6.40 -8.48 -13.08
CA ASP A 32 -5.53 -9.01 -14.14
C ASP A 32 -5.08 -7.91 -15.11
N GLN A 33 -5.99 -7.00 -15.47
CA GLN A 33 -5.66 -5.82 -16.27
C GLN A 33 -4.69 -4.89 -15.53
N ALA A 34 -4.86 -4.73 -14.21
CA ALA A 34 -3.95 -3.92 -13.40
C ALA A 34 -2.55 -4.54 -13.35
N VAL A 35 -2.42 -5.84 -13.13
CA VAL A 35 -1.12 -6.55 -13.18
C VAL A 35 -0.47 -6.36 -14.54
N LYS A 36 -1.23 -6.49 -15.64
CA LYS A 36 -0.74 -6.25 -17.00
C LYS A 36 -0.26 -4.81 -17.19
N ALA A 37 -1.04 -3.83 -16.70
CA ALA A 37 -0.69 -2.40 -16.79
C ALA A 37 0.56 -2.04 -15.97
N LEU A 38 0.79 -2.72 -14.84
CA LEU A 38 1.99 -2.57 -14.02
C LEU A 38 3.26 -3.12 -14.69
N GLY A 39 3.14 -3.97 -15.72
CA GLY A 39 4.27 -4.58 -16.44
C GLY A 39 4.17 -6.10 -16.57
N GLY A 40 3.09 -6.71 -16.12
CA GLY A 40 2.83 -8.15 -16.21
C GLY A 40 3.88 -8.98 -15.48
N GLU A 41 4.40 -10.02 -16.16
CA GLU A 41 5.43 -10.91 -15.60
C GLU A 41 6.70 -10.18 -15.14
N ARG A 42 7.05 -9.05 -15.76
CA ARG A 42 8.20 -8.24 -15.34
C ARG A 42 7.98 -7.62 -13.96
N PHE A 43 6.78 -7.09 -13.71
CA PHE A 43 6.38 -6.60 -12.37
C PHE A 43 6.34 -7.72 -11.35
N LEU A 44 5.74 -8.87 -11.70
CA LEU A 44 5.63 -10.02 -10.81
C LEU A 44 7.00 -10.61 -10.43
N ASN A 45 8.01 -10.46 -11.27
CA ASN A 45 9.36 -11.00 -11.08
C ASN A 45 10.42 -9.93 -10.82
N MET A 46 10.04 -8.70 -10.47
CA MET A 46 11.03 -7.67 -10.12
C MET A 46 11.81 -8.05 -8.86
N HIS A 47 13.11 -7.76 -8.83
CA HIS A 47 14.02 -8.20 -7.77
C HIS A 47 14.47 -7.05 -6.84
N THR A 48 14.69 -5.87 -7.41
CA THR A 48 15.18 -4.71 -6.66
C THR A 48 14.46 -3.44 -7.08
N ARG A 49 14.49 -2.46 -6.20
CA ARG A 49 14.06 -1.08 -6.48
C ARG A 49 14.99 -0.12 -5.75
N HIS A 50 15.43 0.90 -6.46
CA HIS A 50 16.02 2.10 -5.90
C HIS A 50 15.11 3.29 -6.15
N GLU A 51 14.75 3.99 -5.10
CA GLU A 51 13.88 5.16 -5.15
C GLU A 51 14.57 6.34 -4.47
N ALA A 52 14.79 7.43 -5.22
CA ALA A 52 15.41 8.64 -4.72
C ALA A 52 14.41 9.80 -4.79
N GLY A 53 14.26 10.53 -3.69
CA GLY A 53 13.28 11.60 -3.63
C GLY A 53 13.24 12.34 -2.29
N ARG A 54 12.05 12.82 -1.97
CA ARG A 54 11.78 13.53 -0.72
C ARG A 54 10.63 12.87 0.00
N ILE A 55 10.82 12.62 1.28
CA ILE A 55 9.77 12.12 2.17
C ILE A 55 9.32 13.23 3.12
N TYR A 56 8.05 13.21 3.44
CA TYR A 56 7.41 14.15 4.34
C TYR A 56 6.63 13.37 5.40
N ALA A 57 6.81 13.76 6.65
CA ALA A 57 6.00 13.32 7.77
C ALA A 57 4.99 14.39 8.15
N PHE A 58 3.81 13.97 8.59
CA PHE A 58 2.74 14.87 9.01
C PHE A 58 2.21 14.46 10.39
N PHE A 59 1.73 15.45 11.13
CA PHE A 59 0.99 15.27 12.35
C PHE A 59 -0.25 16.17 12.28
N HIS A 60 -1.45 15.57 12.31
CA HIS A 60 -2.72 16.28 12.07
C HIS A 60 -2.68 17.18 10.82
N ASP A 61 -2.29 16.61 9.68
CA ASP A 61 -2.14 17.27 8.37
C ASP A 61 -1.08 18.39 8.30
N GLN A 62 -0.43 18.70 9.42
CA GLN A 62 0.67 19.65 9.44
C GLN A 62 2.00 18.93 9.20
N MET A 63 2.81 19.47 8.30
CA MET A 63 4.14 18.91 8.04
C MET A 63 5.00 18.99 9.32
N SER A 64 5.37 17.83 9.84
CA SER A 64 6.19 17.68 11.05
C SER A 64 7.65 17.29 10.76
N GLY A 65 7.93 16.83 9.54
CA GLY A 65 9.28 16.44 9.13
C GLY A 65 9.41 16.35 7.62
N PHE A 66 10.66 16.45 7.17
CA PHE A 66 11.04 16.37 5.77
C PHE A 66 12.48 15.86 5.65
N ASP A 67 12.69 14.91 4.75
CA ASP A 67 14.02 14.40 4.43
C ASP A 67 14.23 14.14 2.94
N VAL A 68 15.48 14.22 2.51
CA VAL A 68 15.94 13.63 1.27
C VAL A 68 16.19 12.13 1.52
N ALA A 69 15.65 11.28 0.69
CA ALA A 69 15.69 9.84 0.90
C ALA A 69 16.26 9.13 -0.33
N ASN A 70 17.07 8.09 -0.07
CA ASN A 70 17.35 6.99 -0.97
C ASN A 70 16.81 5.72 -0.34
N ILE A 71 15.85 5.08 -0.99
CA ILE A 71 15.19 3.88 -0.53
C ILE A 71 15.61 2.74 -1.42
N TYR A 72 16.28 1.77 -0.84
CA TYR A 72 16.72 0.54 -1.50
C TYR A 72 15.83 -0.59 -1.03
N THR A 73 15.21 -1.30 -1.97
CA THR A 73 14.32 -2.41 -1.67
C THR A 73 14.80 -3.65 -2.43
N GLN A 74 14.87 -4.78 -1.75
CA GLN A 74 15.07 -6.09 -2.35
C GLN A 74 13.82 -6.92 -2.12
N TYR A 75 13.25 -7.41 -3.20
CA TYR A 75 12.12 -8.34 -3.20
C TYR A 75 12.65 -9.77 -3.09
N ARG A 76 12.13 -10.53 -2.14
CA ARG A 76 12.56 -11.90 -1.86
C ARG A 76 11.45 -12.88 -2.27
N ASP A 77 11.85 -13.97 -2.87
CA ASP A 77 10.92 -15.04 -3.28
C ASP A 77 11.11 -16.30 -2.42
N ASP A 78 11.39 -16.10 -1.14
CA ASP A 78 11.60 -17.16 -0.17
C ASP A 78 10.26 -17.61 0.43
N LYS A 79 9.76 -18.78 -0.02
CA LYS A 79 8.48 -19.32 0.42
C LYS A 79 8.45 -19.74 1.88
N ASP A 80 9.61 -20.00 2.47
CA ASP A 80 9.75 -20.41 3.87
C ASP A 80 9.92 -19.21 4.80
N LEU A 81 10.06 -18.02 4.25
CA LEU A 81 10.25 -16.79 5.02
C LEU A 81 8.95 -16.42 5.75
N LYS A 82 9.01 -16.42 7.06
CA LYS A 82 7.97 -15.83 7.90
C LYS A 82 8.21 -14.32 8.01
N GLY A 83 7.15 -13.51 7.80
CA GLY A 83 7.25 -12.06 7.93
C GLY A 83 7.21 -11.33 6.59
N VAL A 84 7.84 -10.16 6.55
CA VAL A 84 7.83 -9.27 5.37
C VAL A 84 8.80 -9.81 4.32
N GLN A 85 8.29 -10.03 3.10
CA GLN A 85 9.07 -10.59 1.98
C GLN A 85 10.06 -9.61 1.34
N VAL A 86 10.16 -8.39 1.86
CA VAL A 86 11.11 -7.39 1.37
C VAL A 86 12.16 -7.05 2.42
N ARG A 87 13.37 -6.75 1.96
CA ARG A 87 14.36 -5.99 2.74
C ARG A 87 14.35 -4.56 2.23
N GLU A 88 14.42 -3.61 3.15
CA GLU A 88 14.42 -2.21 2.76
C GLU A 88 15.44 -1.44 3.60
N ARG A 89 16.22 -0.59 2.93
CA ARG A 89 17.05 0.40 3.58
C ARG A 89 16.67 1.79 3.11
N GLN A 90 16.27 2.62 4.06
CA GLN A 90 15.99 4.04 3.85
C GLN A 90 17.17 4.84 4.34
N VAL A 91 17.97 5.39 3.45
CA VAL A 91 19.08 6.29 3.76
C VAL A 91 18.57 7.71 3.66
N LEU A 92 18.69 8.45 4.75
CA LEU A 92 18.00 9.72 4.95
C LEU A 92 18.97 10.86 5.23
N GLY A 93 18.46 12.09 5.01
CA GLY A 93 19.20 13.33 5.22
C GLY A 93 20.04 13.74 4.01
N LYS A 94 20.37 15.03 3.93
CA LYS A 94 21.21 15.58 2.85
C LYS A 94 22.61 14.97 2.83
N LYS A 95 23.13 14.56 4.00
CA LYS A 95 24.44 13.91 4.14
C LYS A 95 24.36 12.40 4.09
N GLN A 96 23.15 11.83 4.04
CA GLN A 96 22.92 10.39 4.08
C GLN A 96 23.58 9.72 5.31
N ASP A 97 23.54 10.38 6.45
CA ASP A 97 24.28 10.05 7.65
C ASP A 97 23.46 9.24 8.67
N TYR A 98 22.19 8.97 8.37
CA TYR A 98 21.39 8.04 9.14
C TYR A 98 20.48 7.22 8.25
N SER A 99 20.06 6.05 8.72
CA SER A 99 19.20 5.16 7.93
C SER A 99 18.37 4.26 8.81
N TYR A 100 17.25 3.82 8.25
CA TYR A 100 16.49 2.69 8.76
C TYR A 100 16.76 1.46 7.90
N LEU A 101 17.00 0.32 8.55
CA LEU A 101 17.16 -0.96 7.89
C LEU A 101 16.02 -1.88 8.36
N TYR A 102 15.17 -2.29 7.43
CA TYR A 102 14.09 -3.24 7.66
C TYR A 102 14.46 -4.59 7.03
N LEU A 103 14.40 -5.63 7.83
CA LEU A 103 14.61 -7.02 7.44
C LEU A 103 13.28 -7.79 7.57
N ALA A 104 13.29 -9.11 7.42
CA ALA A 104 12.07 -9.90 7.44
C ALA A 104 11.27 -9.81 8.76
N ASP A 105 11.98 -9.75 9.88
CA ASP A 105 11.45 -9.89 11.25
C ASP A 105 12.01 -8.86 12.24
N GLN A 106 12.93 -8.01 11.79
CA GLN A 106 13.58 -7.00 12.62
C GLN A 106 13.96 -5.76 11.84
N ALA A 107 14.17 -4.67 12.56
CA ALA A 107 14.65 -3.44 11.95
C ALA A 107 15.54 -2.63 12.89
N PHE A 108 16.34 -1.74 12.30
CA PHE A 108 17.35 -0.95 13.00
C PHE A 108 17.29 0.52 12.57
N ASP A 109 17.44 1.39 13.54
CA ASP A 109 17.83 2.80 13.37
C ASP A 109 19.36 2.87 13.42
N ILE A 110 19.97 3.29 12.34
CA ILE A 110 21.44 3.29 12.16
C ILE A 110 21.93 4.73 12.04
N THR A 111 22.80 5.11 12.93
CA THR A 111 23.45 6.42 12.99
C THR A 111 24.96 6.25 13.18
N PHE A 112 25.70 7.34 13.23
CA PHE A 112 27.14 7.32 13.58
C PHE A 112 27.42 6.72 14.98
N ARG A 113 26.42 6.63 15.86
CA ARG A 113 26.52 6.04 17.19
C ARG A 113 26.44 4.51 17.21
N GLY A 114 25.94 3.93 16.13
CA GLY A 114 25.73 2.49 16.02
C GLY A 114 24.33 2.17 15.48
N ALA A 115 23.95 0.90 15.60
CA ALA A 115 22.68 0.36 15.18
C ALA A 115 21.79 0.06 16.40
N ARG A 116 20.61 0.66 16.44
CA ARG A 116 19.63 0.44 17.51
C ARG A 116 18.43 -0.32 16.94
N PRO A 117 18.04 -1.46 17.55
CA PRO A 117 16.77 -2.09 17.20
C PRO A 117 15.62 -1.09 17.40
N ILE A 118 14.74 -0.97 16.43
CA ILE A 118 13.56 -0.11 16.55
C ILE A 118 12.55 -0.72 17.53
N ASP A 119 11.66 0.10 18.05
CA ASP A 119 10.57 -0.35 18.92
C ASP A 119 9.55 -1.22 18.15
N ASP A 120 8.77 -2.01 18.91
CA ASP A 120 7.83 -2.96 18.33
C ASP A 120 6.68 -2.26 17.60
N GLU A 121 6.21 -1.12 18.11
CA GLU A 121 5.15 -0.33 17.48
C GLU A 121 5.59 0.15 16.09
N ARG A 122 6.80 0.69 15.97
CA ARG A 122 7.35 1.16 14.70
C ARG A 122 7.55 0.00 13.71
N TRP A 123 8.04 -1.15 14.20
CA TRP A 123 8.15 -2.35 13.38
C TRP A 123 6.79 -2.82 12.88
N GLN A 124 5.79 -2.94 13.75
CA GLN A 124 4.45 -3.36 13.40
C GLN A 124 3.80 -2.39 12.39
N ARG A 125 4.03 -1.09 12.55
CA ARG A 125 3.56 -0.06 11.61
C ARG A 125 4.15 -0.25 10.22
N TYR A 126 5.46 -0.45 10.14
CA TYR A 126 6.14 -0.74 8.87
C TYR A 126 5.61 -2.03 8.25
N ALA A 127 5.59 -3.12 9.00
CA ALA A 127 5.12 -4.42 8.54
C ALA A 127 3.66 -4.35 8.05
N ARG A 128 2.77 -3.69 8.80
CA ARG A 128 1.37 -3.48 8.42
C ARG A 128 1.24 -2.68 7.13
N SER A 129 1.91 -1.52 7.04
CA SER A 129 1.84 -0.68 5.85
C SER A 129 2.42 -1.37 4.62
N THR A 130 3.46 -2.20 4.78
CA THR A 130 4.09 -2.93 3.67
C THR A 130 3.24 -4.11 3.23
N THR A 131 2.81 -4.96 4.18
CA THR A 131 2.07 -6.19 3.85
C THR A 131 0.61 -5.97 3.47
N ASN A 132 0.08 -4.75 3.63
CA ASN A 132 -1.25 -4.36 3.16
C ASN A 132 -1.22 -3.47 1.91
N ASP A 133 -0.03 -3.16 1.38
CA ASP A 133 0.10 -2.38 0.16
C ASP A 133 -0.34 -3.21 -1.05
N ILE A 134 -1.15 -2.61 -1.95
CA ILE A 134 -1.65 -3.31 -3.14
C ILE A 134 -0.51 -3.78 -4.05
N LEU A 135 0.58 -3.01 -4.17
CA LEU A 135 1.72 -3.42 -5.00
C LEU A 135 2.42 -4.65 -4.41
N TYR A 136 2.47 -4.76 -3.07
CA TYR A 136 2.92 -5.96 -2.38
C TYR A 136 1.98 -7.15 -2.63
N TRP A 137 0.65 -6.94 -2.51
CA TRP A 137 -0.34 -8.00 -2.75
C TRP A 137 -0.28 -8.51 -4.19
N LEU A 138 -0.23 -7.62 -5.17
CA LEU A 138 -0.14 -8.01 -6.57
C LEU A 138 1.17 -8.72 -6.89
N ARG A 139 2.28 -8.34 -6.25
CA ARG A 139 3.59 -8.97 -6.49
C ARG A 139 3.68 -10.36 -5.84
N TYR A 140 3.18 -10.53 -4.61
CA TYR A 140 3.40 -11.74 -3.82
C TYR A 140 2.19 -12.64 -3.69
N ARG A 141 0.99 -12.06 -3.68
CA ARG A 141 -0.22 -12.74 -3.25
C ARG A 141 -1.28 -12.91 -4.35
N TYR A 142 -1.03 -12.34 -5.50
CA TYR A 142 -1.96 -12.30 -6.64
C TYR A 142 -2.54 -13.68 -7.01
N ASN A 143 -1.77 -14.76 -6.90
CA ASN A 143 -2.17 -16.12 -7.19
C ASN A 143 -2.20 -17.03 -5.95
N GLU A 144 -2.22 -16.48 -4.73
CA GLU A 144 -2.34 -17.30 -3.52
C GLU A 144 -3.67 -18.05 -3.50
N PRO A 145 -3.68 -19.33 -3.05
CA PRO A 145 -4.93 -20.05 -2.82
C PRO A 145 -5.80 -19.35 -1.78
N GLY A 146 -7.11 -19.27 -2.05
CA GLY A 146 -8.09 -18.65 -1.14
C GLY A 146 -8.27 -17.15 -1.31
N MET A 147 -7.56 -16.50 -2.26
CA MET A 147 -7.84 -15.10 -2.60
C MET A 147 -9.23 -14.97 -3.22
N GLN A 148 -10.00 -14.01 -2.74
CA GLN A 148 -11.32 -13.65 -3.24
C GLN A 148 -11.30 -12.24 -3.81
N TYR A 149 -12.08 -12.02 -4.88
CA TYR A 149 -12.14 -10.77 -5.60
C TYR A 149 -13.61 -10.40 -5.81
N ASP A 150 -14.06 -9.30 -5.19
CA ASP A 150 -15.42 -8.82 -5.25
C ASP A 150 -15.49 -7.46 -5.95
N TYR A 151 -16.27 -7.40 -7.04
CA TYR A 151 -16.47 -6.16 -7.78
C TYR A 151 -17.53 -5.29 -7.10
N ILE A 152 -17.10 -4.16 -6.54
CA ILE A 152 -17.97 -3.24 -5.80
C ILE A 152 -18.72 -2.30 -6.76
N GLY A 153 -18.12 -1.97 -7.90
CA GLY A 153 -18.75 -1.11 -8.89
C GLY A 153 -17.80 -0.14 -9.56
N ASN A 154 -18.36 0.65 -10.48
CA ASN A 154 -17.67 1.80 -11.07
C ASN A 154 -18.04 3.05 -10.29
N GLN A 155 -17.08 3.89 -9.96
CA GLN A 155 -17.26 5.11 -9.17
C GLN A 155 -16.48 6.28 -9.80
N VAL A 156 -16.75 7.48 -9.33
CA VAL A 156 -15.93 8.67 -9.61
C VAL A 156 -15.18 9.02 -8.33
N LEU A 157 -13.87 8.91 -8.37
CA LEU A 157 -12.99 9.31 -7.30
C LEU A 157 -12.30 10.63 -7.68
N ILE A 158 -12.71 11.73 -7.01
CA ILE A 158 -12.30 13.10 -7.34
C ILE A 158 -12.72 13.44 -8.78
N THR A 159 -11.91 13.17 -9.78
CA THR A 159 -12.18 13.40 -11.21
C THR A 159 -12.01 12.15 -12.07
N ASN A 160 -11.54 11.06 -11.49
CA ASN A 160 -11.22 9.83 -12.22
C ASN A 160 -12.37 8.84 -12.13
N HIS A 161 -12.75 8.25 -13.25
CA HIS A 161 -13.57 7.04 -13.24
C HIS A 161 -12.71 5.86 -12.78
N VAL A 162 -13.19 5.11 -11.82
CA VAL A 162 -12.47 3.99 -11.23
C VAL A 162 -13.35 2.75 -11.14
N ASP A 163 -12.75 1.59 -11.37
CA ASP A 163 -13.31 0.30 -10.98
C ASP A 163 -12.87 -0.01 -9.55
N VAL A 164 -13.81 -0.37 -8.68
CA VAL A 164 -13.55 -0.65 -7.26
C VAL A 164 -13.68 -2.15 -7.02
N VAL A 165 -12.64 -2.72 -6.42
CA VAL A 165 -12.56 -4.14 -6.10
C VAL A 165 -12.15 -4.32 -4.63
N ASP A 166 -12.87 -5.16 -3.91
CA ASP A 166 -12.42 -5.70 -2.63
C ASP A 166 -11.64 -6.98 -2.89
N ILE A 167 -10.43 -7.04 -2.34
CA ILE A 167 -9.56 -8.20 -2.43
C ILE A 167 -9.40 -8.75 -1.01
N THR A 168 -9.82 -10.01 -0.81
CA THR A 168 -9.82 -10.65 0.50
C THR A 168 -8.92 -11.88 0.47
N ASP A 169 -8.07 -12.03 1.48
CA ASP A 169 -7.18 -13.19 1.61
C ASP A 169 -7.85 -14.35 2.38
N ALA A 170 -7.16 -15.49 2.42
CA ALA A 170 -7.66 -16.69 3.12
C ALA A 170 -7.83 -16.52 4.64
N ASN A 171 -7.39 -15.39 5.22
CA ASN A 171 -7.57 -15.05 6.63
C ASN A 171 -8.61 -13.94 6.84
N ASP A 172 -9.51 -13.75 5.87
CA ASP A 172 -10.58 -12.73 5.88
C ASP A 172 -10.07 -11.28 5.97
N LYS A 173 -8.82 -11.06 5.60
CA LYS A 173 -8.26 -9.72 5.52
C LYS A 173 -8.58 -9.11 4.17
N THR A 174 -9.26 -7.97 4.18
CA THR A 174 -9.73 -7.28 2.98
C THR A 174 -8.98 -5.96 2.78
N ILE A 175 -8.57 -5.72 1.55
CA ILE A 175 -8.17 -4.40 1.06
C ILE A 175 -9.13 -3.97 -0.05
N ARG A 176 -9.55 -2.72 -0.03
CA ARG A 176 -10.34 -2.11 -1.10
C ARG A 176 -9.42 -1.33 -2.01
N VAL A 177 -9.50 -1.57 -3.31
CA VAL A 177 -8.63 -0.96 -4.30
C VAL A 177 -9.46 -0.27 -5.39
N TYR A 178 -9.03 0.92 -5.75
CA TYR A 178 -9.62 1.76 -6.78
C TYR A 178 -8.65 1.80 -7.97
N PHE A 179 -9.05 1.17 -9.07
CA PHE A 179 -8.26 1.13 -10.31
C PHE A 179 -8.79 2.16 -11.29
N ASP A 180 -7.93 3.00 -11.81
CA ASP A 180 -8.31 3.96 -12.86
C ASP A 180 -8.86 3.21 -14.08
N TYR A 181 -10.03 3.64 -14.55
CA TYR A 181 -10.74 2.95 -15.62
C TYR A 181 -9.96 2.90 -16.93
N ASN A 182 -9.16 3.92 -17.24
CA ASN A 182 -8.42 4.03 -18.49
C ASN A 182 -7.05 3.36 -18.42
N THR A 183 -6.27 3.70 -17.40
CA THR A 183 -4.89 3.21 -17.25
C THR A 183 -4.82 1.83 -16.61
N LYS A 184 -5.87 1.41 -15.90
CA LYS A 184 -5.95 0.19 -15.09
C LYS A 184 -5.00 0.17 -13.88
N LEU A 185 -4.28 1.25 -13.64
CA LEU A 185 -3.36 1.35 -12.50
C LEU A 185 -4.13 1.66 -11.21
N PRO A 186 -3.70 1.16 -10.05
CA PRO A 186 -4.31 1.52 -8.78
C PRO A 186 -4.07 3.01 -8.49
N VAL A 187 -5.12 3.74 -8.10
CA VAL A 187 -5.01 5.16 -7.73
C VAL A 187 -5.24 5.37 -6.24
N ARG A 188 -5.95 4.44 -5.60
CA ARG A 188 -6.18 4.42 -4.15
C ARG A 188 -6.35 3.00 -3.65
N GLN A 189 -5.92 2.77 -2.44
CA GLN A 189 -6.35 1.63 -1.64
C GLN A 189 -6.79 2.08 -0.26
N SER A 190 -7.61 1.26 0.39
CA SER A 190 -7.97 1.43 1.80
C SER A 190 -8.11 0.09 2.49
N PHE A 191 -7.80 0.06 3.79
CA PHE A 191 -8.07 -1.09 4.65
C PHE A 191 -8.30 -0.61 6.08
N THR A 192 -9.04 -1.42 6.84
CA THR A 192 -9.30 -1.19 8.26
C THR A 192 -8.54 -2.22 9.09
N TRP A 193 -8.00 -1.80 10.21
CA TRP A 193 -7.36 -2.69 11.18
C TRP A 193 -7.75 -2.30 12.61
N LEU A 194 -7.77 -3.31 13.48
CA LEU A 194 -8.05 -3.13 14.91
C LEU A 194 -6.74 -2.93 15.65
N ASP A 195 -6.64 -1.82 16.38
CA ASP A 195 -5.60 -1.64 17.38
C ASP A 195 -5.90 -2.53 18.59
N THR A 196 -4.99 -3.45 18.89
CA THR A 196 -5.22 -4.43 19.98
C THR A 196 -5.06 -3.85 21.36
N GLU A 197 -4.38 -2.72 21.51
CA GLU A 197 -4.17 -2.03 22.79
C GLU A 197 -5.34 -1.10 23.10
N THR A 198 -5.69 -0.22 22.15
CA THR A 198 -6.78 0.75 22.34
C THR A 198 -8.16 0.18 22.00
N ARG A 199 -8.22 -0.93 21.26
CA ARG A 199 -9.43 -1.54 20.66
C ARG A 199 -10.16 -0.61 19.71
N GLU A 200 -9.46 0.33 19.11
CA GLU A 200 -10.02 1.23 18.12
C GLU A 200 -9.82 0.68 16.71
N HIS A 201 -10.83 0.86 15.86
CA HIS A 201 -10.68 0.61 14.44
C HIS A 201 -9.99 1.80 13.80
N ASN A 202 -8.97 1.51 13.00
CA ASN A 202 -8.21 2.50 12.26
C ASN A 202 -8.38 2.24 10.76
N ASP A 203 -8.70 3.29 10.02
CA ASP A 203 -8.76 3.25 8.56
C ASP A 203 -7.46 3.82 8.00
N GLU A 204 -6.80 3.06 7.15
CA GLU A 204 -5.64 3.54 6.40
C GLU A 204 -5.98 3.64 4.92
N VAL A 205 -5.61 4.78 4.33
CA VAL A 205 -5.76 5.08 2.91
C VAL A 205 -4.38 5.36 2.33
N THR A 206 -4.11 4.78 1.16
CA THR A 206 -2.92 5.11 0.37
C THR A 206 -3.36 5.57 -1.01
N ASP A 207 -2.91 6.75 -1.41
CA ASP A 207 -3.08 7.30 -2.75
C ASP A 207 -1.79 7.15 -3.56
N TYR A 208 -1.93 6.75 -4.83
CA TYR A 208 -0.84 6.55 -5.78
C TYR A 208 -1.03 7.49 -6.95
N ASP A 209 0.00 8.24 -7.29
CA ASP A 209 -0.03 9.23 -8.37
C ASP A 209 1.28 9.29 -9.14
N LYS A 210 1.26 9.98 -10.28
CA LYS A 210 2.43 10.19 -11.15
C LYS A 210 3.11 8.90 -11.58
N TRP A 211 2.30 7.97 -12.04
CA TRP A 211 2.77 6.71 -12.59
C TRP A 211 3.70 6.91 -13.79
N ARG A 212 4.85 6.28 -13.78
CA ARG A 212 5.85 6.33 -14.83
C ARG A 212 6.52 4.98 -15.01
N ASP A 213 7.08 4.75 -16.19
CA ASP A 213 7.99 3.62 -16.42
C ASP A 213 9.23 3.83 -15.54
N ALA A 214 9.48 2.89 -14.64
CA ALA A 214 10.60 2.88 -13.70
C ALA A 214 11.72 1.92 -14.14
N GLY A 215 11.66 1.43 -15.35
CA GLY A 215 12.58 0.47 -15.96
C GLY A 215 11.87 -0.80 -16.41
N ASP A 216 12.33 -1.36 -17.49
CA ASP A 216 11.84 -2.61 -18.11
C ASP A 216 10.33 -2.60 -18.44
N GLY A 217 9.70 -1.41 -18.61
CA GLY A 217 8.27 -1.27 -18.83
C GLY A 217 7.44 -1.55 -17.57
N ILE A 218 8.04 -1.47 -16.39
CA ILE A 218 7.34 -1.61 -15.12
C ILE A 218 6.89 -0.21 -14.65
N MET A 219 5.58 -0.06 -14.50
CA MET A 219 4.99 1.18 -14.00
C MET A 219 5.10 1.27 -12.49
N TRP A 220 5.58 2.42 -11.98
CA TRP A 220 5.72 2.70 -10.56
C TRP A 220 5.17 4.09 -10.21
N PRO A 221 4.50 4.29 -9.05
CA PRO A 221 4.02 5.60 -8.64
C PRO A 221 5.18 6.45 -8.12
N PHE A 222 5.31 7.67 -8.65
CA PHE A 222 6.33 8.64 -8.19
C PHE A 222 5.83 9.52 -7.05
N THR A 223 4.55 9.40 -6.71
CA THR A 223 3.97 10.02 -5.52
C THR A 223 3.12 8.97 -4.81
N ILE A 224 3.39 8.79 -3.52
CA ILE A 224 2.58 7.95 -2.64
C ILE A 224 2.26 8.80 -1.41
N GLU A 225 0.98 8.87 -1.08
CA GLU A 225 0.48 9.56 0.11
C GLU A 225 -0.27 8.57 1.01
N ARG A 226 -0.06 8.64 2.31
CA ARG A 226 -0.75 7.78 3.28
C ARG A 226 -1.45 8.61 4.34
N ALA A 227 -2.69 8.27 4.61
CA ALA A 227 -3.52 8.86 5.66
C ALA A 227 -4.06 7.78 6.60
N ARG A 228 -4.28 8.14 7.86
CA ARG A 228 -4.93 7.31 8.86
C ARG A 228 -6.05 8.10 9.51
N ASN A 229 -7.24 7.51 9.59
CA ASN A 229 -8.43 8.15 10.15
C ASN A 229 -8.68 9.56 9.56
N GLY A 230 -8.41 9.71 8.25
CA GLY A 230 -8.55 10.97 7.52
C GLY A 230 -7.36 11.93 7.64
N TYR A 231 -6.39 11.69 8.52
CA TYR A 231 -5.21 12.54 8.69
C TYR A 231 -4.00 11.99 7.94
N LYS A 232 -3.38 12.83 7.10
CA LYS A 232 -2.14 12.49 6.43
C LYS A 232 -1.03 12.28 7.46
N PHE A 233 -0.22 11.24 7.27
CA PHE A 233 0.95 10.99 8.13
C PHE A 233 2.25 10.80 7.35
N TYR A 234 2.17 10.45 6.04
CA TYR A 234 3.34 10.19 5.21
C TYR A 234 3.09 10.59 3.76
N GLN A 235 4.13 11.11 3.12
CA GLN A 235 4.12 11.33 1.67
C GLN A 235 5.54 11.19 1.12
N ILE A 236 5.66 10.57 -0.06
CA ILE A 236 6.89 10.55 -0.84
C ILE A 236 6.66 11.19 -2.21
N PHE A 237 7.63 12.00 -2.63
CA PHE A 237 7.79 12.47 -4.01
C PHE A 237 9.13 11.95 -4.52
N ALA A 238 9.07 10.90 -5.35
CA ALA A 238 10.25 10.37 -6.01
C ALA A 238 10.65 11.26 -7.19
N ASN A 239 11.92 11.58 -7.28
CA ASN A 239 12.52 12.19 -8.46
C ASN A 239 12.97 11.11 -9.45
N LYS A 240 13.39 9.97 -8.92
CA LYS A 240 13.91 8.83 -9.65
C LYS A 240 13.41 7.54 -8.99
N VAL A 241 12.99 6.60 -9.82
CA VAL A 241 12.72 5.22 -9.43
C VAL A 241 13.34 4.32 -10.49
N GLU A 242 14.09 3.31 -10.07
CA GLU A 242 14.72 2.31 -10.91
C GLU A 242 14.36 0.93 -10.39
N ILE A 243 13.68 0.15 -11.21
CA ILE A 243 13.40 -1.26 -10.95
C ILE A 243 14.53 -2.11 -11.50
N ASN A 244 14.82 -3.21 -10.82
CA ASN A 244 15.95 -4.12 -11.12
C ASN A 244 17.30 -3.41 -11.13
N ALA A 245 17.42 -2.30 -10.39
CA ALA A 245 18.65 -1.56 -10.22
C ALA A 245 19.72 -2.43 -9.54
N GLU A 246 20.96 -2.26 -9.95
CA GLU A 246 22.11 -2.75 -9.20
C GLU A 246 22.21 -1.97 -7.88
N LEU A 247 22.16 -2.69 -6.77
CA LEU A 247 22.23 -2.10 -5.44
C LEU A 247 23.66 -2.14 -4.90
N PRO A 248 24.06 -1.17 -4.06
CA PRO A 248 25.38 -1.19 -3.43
C PRO A 248 25.60 -2.47 -2.62
N ASP A 249 26.80 -3.03 -2.70
CA ASP A 249 27.19 -4.21 -1.93
C ASP A 249 26.98 -4.01 -0.43
N GLY A 250 26.36 -4.98 0.21
CA GLY A 250 26.10 -4.96 1.66
C GLY A 250 25.10 -3.89 2.10
N ILE A 251 24.29 -3.33 1.19
CA ILE A 251 23.31 -2.27 1.51
C ILE A 251 22.32 -2.71 2.60
N PHE A 252 22.06 -4.01 2.73
CA PHE A 252 21.18 -4.59 3.75
C PHE A 252 21.93 -5.18 4.94
N ASP A 253 23.22 -4.93 5.03
CA ASP A 253 24.03 -5.36 6.17
C ASP A 253 24.15 -4.23 7.20
N LEU A 254 24.34 -4.59 8.45
CA LEU A 254 24.77 -3.63 9.46
C LEU A 254 26.20 -3.15 9.15
N PRO A 255 26.52 -1.86 9.38
CA PRO A 255 27.87 -1.36 9.15
C PRO A 255 28.89 -2.20 9.92
N LYS A 256 30.02 -2.53 9.27
CA LYS A 256 31.09 -3.32 9.91
C LYS A 256 31.57 -2.63 11.20
N GLY A 257 31.54 -3.38 12.31
CA GLY A 257 31.95 -2.87 13.62
C GLY A 257 30.90 -1.94 14.28
N ALA A 258 29.70 -1.81 13.74
CA ALA A 258 28.65 -1.02 14.36
C ALA A 258 28.31 -1.56 15.76
N GLN A 259 28.33 -0.71 16.75
CA GLN A 259 27.86 -1.05 18.09
C GLN A 259 26.35 -1.29 18.07
N ILE A 260 25.90 -2.40 18.60
CA ILE A 260 24.47 -2.64 18.80
C ILE A 260 24.04 -1.97 20.09
N LEU A 261 23.18 -0.98 19.95
CA LEU A 261 22.67 -0.17 21.06
C LEU A 261 21.44 -0.85 21.68
N LYS A 262 21.14 -0.50 22.94
CA LYS A 262 19.92 -0.99 23.59
C LYS A 262 18.69 -0.50 22.86
N LYS A 263 17.69 -1.38 22.71
CA LYS A 263 16.33 -1.02 22.25
C LYS A 263 15.75 0.02 23.24
N VAL A 264 15.07 1.03 22.70
CA VAL A 264 14.27 1.96 23.53
C VAL A 264 12.88 1.32 23.66
N ASN A 265 12.44 1.16 24.87
CA ASN A 265 11.07 0.70 25.20
C ASN A 265 10.12 1.87 25.14
#